data_408ca916e3ae987048266127077764e9
#
_entry.id   408ca916e3ae987048266127077764e9
#
_cell.length_a   1.000
_cell.length_b   1.000
_cell.length_c   1.000
_cell.angle_alpha   90.00
_cell.angle_beta   90.00
_cell.angle_gamma   90.00
#
_symmetry.space_group_name_H-M   'P 1'
#
loop_
_entity.id
_entity.type
_entity.pdbx_description
1 polymer ?
#
loop_
_entity_poly.entity_id
_entity_poly.type
_entity_poly.pdbx_seq_one_letter_code
_entity_poly.pdbx_strand_id
1 'polypeptide(L)'
;IAAAGCSMGAYRAWMLSALSDKVKAMCAVCWMVTTDVQLTTRYGRKENGGFANCIPGLRLFLDYPDIASLAAPKPSLFIAGDSDKLFPLDGVRKAYSIMHSVWKDAGSESNLETRIEAQPHECNIKNQKAILDFLDKNIK
;
A
#
# COMPACT_ATOMS: atom_id res chain seq x y z
N ILE A 1 -7.32 17.32 0.08
CA ILE A 1 -7.83 16.12 0.76
C ILE A 1 -6.70 15.09 0.85
N ALA A 2 -6.64 14.34 1.97
CA ALA A 2 -5.80 13.15 2.10
C ALA A 2 -6.66 11.90 2.29
N ALA A 3 -6.07 10.74 2.01
CA ALA A 3 -6.67 9.45 2.29
C ALA A 3 -5.76 8.65 3.24
N ALA A 4 -6.33 8.05 4.27
CA ALA A 4 -5.58 7.17 5.16
C ALA A 4 -6.43 5.97 5.59
N GLY A 5 -5.79 4.84 5.83
CA GLY A 5 -6.50 3.67 6.29
C GLY A 5 -5.60 2.50 6.66
N CYS A 6 -6.23 1.52 7.32
CA CYS A 6 -5.60 0.26 7.69
C CYS A 6 -6.36 -0.90 7.05
N SER A 7 -5.63 -1.95 6.66
CA SER A 7 -6.21 -3.16 6.06
C SER A 7 -7.08 -2.82 4.84
N MET A 8 -8.35 -3.19 4.80
CA MET A 8 -9.28 -2.80 3.73
C MET A 8 -9.43 -1.28 3.57
N GLY A 9 -9.23 -0.51 4.65
CA GLY A 9 -9.15 0.95 4.57
C GLY A 9 -7.90 1.43 3.83
N ALA A 10 -6.77 0.76 4.02
CA ALA A 10 -5.54 1.03 3.27
C ALA A 10 -5.71 0.74 1.76
N TYR A 11 -6.34 -0.41 1.43
CA TYR A 11 -6.69 -0.74 0.04
C TYR A 11 -7.48 0.38 -0.64
N ARG A 12 -8.52 0.87 0.04
CA ARG A 12 -9.33 1.98 -0.48
C ARG A 12 -8.55 3.29 -0.57
N ALA A 13 -7.68 3.58 0.41
CA ALA A 13 -6.90 4.81 0.44
C ALA A 13 -5.92 4.90 -0.73
N TRP A 14 -5.12 3.85 -0.98
CA TRP A 14 -4.18 3.89 -2.10
C TRP A 14 -4.89 3.78 -3.46
N MET A 15 -5.96 2.99 -3.56
CA MET A 15 -6.76 2.92 -4.79
C MET A 15 -7.37 4.30 -5.13
N LEU A 16 -7.95 4.97 -4.13
CA LEU A 16 -8.50 6.32 -4.33
C LEU A 16 -7.41 7.33 -4.71
N SER A 17 -6.22 7.25 -4.09
CA SER A 17 -5.10 8.12 -4.44
C SER A 17 -4.61 7.89 -5.87
N ALA A 18 -4.57 6.63 -6.31
CA ALA A 18 -4.18 6.27 -7.67
C ALA A 18 -5.16 6.82 -8.73
N LEU A 19 -6.45 6.83 -8.43
CA LEU A 19 -7.51 7.11 -9.40
C LEU A 19 -8.12 8.52 -9.30
N SER A 20 -7.71 9.34 -8.33
CA SER A 20 -8.32 10.66 -8.10
C SER A 20 -7.29 11.75 -7.83
N ASP A 21 -7.31 12.80 -8.64
CA ASP A 21 -6.46 13.99 -8.46
C ASP A 21 -6.85 14.85 -7.25
N LYS A 22 -8.01 14.59 -6.64
CA LYS A 22 -8.46 15.28 -5.42
C LYS A 22 -7.69 14.84 -4.19
N VAL A 23 -7.15 13.61 -4.19
CA VAL A 23 -6.28 13.12 -3.12
C VAL A 23 -4.86 13.61 -3.37
N LYS A 24 -4.32 14.37 -2.42
CA LYS A 24 -3.00 15.02 -2.52
C LYS A 24 -1.91 14.31 -1.73
N ALA A 25 -2.29 13.52 -0.71
CA ALA A 25 -1.37 12.67 0.05
C ALA A 25 -2.11 11.42 0.57
N MET A 26 -1.39 10.34 0.82
CA MET A 26 -2.00 9.07 1.19
C MET A 26 -1.15 8.30 2.21
N CYS A 27 -1.83 7.61 3.14
CA CYS A 27 -1.22 6.68 4.08
C CYS A 27 -1.96 5.34 4.08
N ALA A 28 -1.24 4.24 3.89
CA ALA A 28 -1.77 2.88 3.84
C ALA A 28 -1.04 1.97 4.82
N VAL A 29 -1.75 1.39 5.79
CA VAL A 29 -1.19 0.49 6.80
C VAL A 29 -1.72 -0.92 6.59
N CYS A 30 -0.81 -1.91 6.53
CA CYS A 30 -1.10 -3.33 6.42
C CYS A 30 -1.98 -3.71 5.22
N TRP A 31 -1.72 -3.11 4.06
CA TRP A 31 -2.30 -3.56 2.80
C TRP A 31 -1.48 -3.10 1.59
N MET A 32 -0.47 -3.84 1.23
CA MET A 32 0.25 -3.78 -0.05
C MET A 32 1.06 -5.07 -0.22
N VAL A 33 0.96 -5.70 -1.38
CA VAL A 33 1.61 -6.97 -1.68
C VAL A 33 1.52 -7.24 -3.18
N THR A 34 2.40 -8.08 -3.73
CA THR A 34 2.22 -8.61 -5.08
C THR A 34 1.27 -9.80 -5.10
N THR A 35 0.44 -9.89 -6.12
CA THR A 35 -0.59 -10.95 -6.25
C THR A 35 0.01 -12.33 -6.48
N ASP A 36 1.19 -12.43 -7.10
CA ASP A 36 1.88 -13.70 -7.33
C ASP A 36 2.27 -14.42 -6.04
N VAL A 37 2.54 -13.66 -4.98
CA VAL A 37 2.82 -14.21 -3.65
C VAL A 37 1.54 -14.38 -2.82
N GLN A 38 0.65 -13.38 -2.82
CA GLN A 38 -0.58 -13.41 -2.02
C GLN A 38 -1.59 -14.46 -2.49
N LEU A 39 -1.71 -14.66 -3.80
CA LEU A 39 -2.71 -15.57 -4.38
C LEU A 39 -2.21 -17.01 -4.49
N THR A 40 -1.32 -17.44 -3.62
CA THR A 40 -0.87 -18.82 -3.50
C THR A 40 -1.81 -19.64 -2.61
N THR A 41 -1.68 -20.98 -2.67
CA THR A 41 -2.46 -21.90 -1.81
C THR A 41 -2.23 -21.62 -0.33
N ARG A 42 -1.01 -21.25 0.05
CA ARG A 42 -0.63 -20.94 1.45
C ARG A 42 -1.32 -19.69 2.00
N TYR A 43 -1.56 -18.70 1.15
CA TYR A 43 -2.14 -17.40 1.51
C TYR A 43 -3.52 -17.22 0.86
N GLY A 44 -4.27 -18.32 0.75
CA GLY A 44 -5.55 -18.35 0.03
C GLY A 44 -6.54 -17.29 0.47
N ARG A 45 -7.30 -16.79 -0.48
CA ARG A 45 -8.22 -15.66 -0.33
C ARG A 45 -9.33 -15.79 0.70
N LYS A 46 -9.70 -17.01 1.08
CA LYS A 46 -10.72 -17.21 2.11
C LYS A 46 -10.35 -16.52 3.42
N GLU A 47 -9.06 -16.48 3.75
CA GLU A 47 -8.53 -15.85 4.95
C GLU A 47 -8.16 -14.38 4.71
N ASN A 48 -7.94 -13.97 3.47
CA ASN A 48 -7.46 -12.64 3.09
C ASN A 48 -8.54 -11.73 2.49
N GLY A 49 -9.77 -11.79 2.97
CA GLY A 49 -10.85 -10.93 2.51
C GLY A 49 -11.55 -11.43 1.25
N GLY A 50 -11.30 -12.66 0.84
CA GLY A 50 -11.99 -13.32 -0.27
C GLY A 50 -11.74 -12.67 -1.63
N PHE A 51 -12.77 -12.67 -2.46
CA PHE A 51 -12.70 -12.14 -3.83
C PHE A 51 -12.86 -10.62 -3.93
N ALA A 52 -13.16 -9.93 -2.83
CA ALA A 52 -13.40 -8.48 -2.83
C ALA A 52 -12.23 -7.65 -3.38
N ASN A 53 -11.02 -8.18 -3.30
CA ASN A 53 -9.79 -7.53 -3.77
C ASN A 53 -9.39 -7.96 -5.19
N CYS A 54 -10.13 -8.90 -5.80
CA CYS A 54 -9.79 -9.43 -7.10
C CYS A 54 -10.57 -8.70 -8.18
N ILE A 55 -9.85 -8.00 -9.04
CA ILE A 55 -10.41 -7.40 -10.25
C ILE A 55 -10.21 -8.42 -11.38
N PRO A 56 -11.28 -8.98 -11.96
CA PRO A 56 -11.17 -10.00 -13.00
C PRO A 56 -10.32 -9.52 -14.18
N GLY A 57 -9.36 -10.33 -14.61
CA GLY A 57 -8.49 -10.05 -15.74
C GLY A 57 -7.36 -9.04 -15.47
N LEU A 58 -7.38 -8.30 -14.38
CA LEU A 58 -6.38 -7.27 -14.09
C LEU A 58 -4.96 -7.84 -14.08
N ARG A 59 -4.77 -8.99 -13.46
CA ARG A 59 -3.47 -9.65 -13.33
C ARG A 59 -2.79 -10.04 -14.65
N LEU A 60 -3.52 -10.02 -15.75
CA LEU A 60 -2.94 -10.23 -17.08
C LEU A 60 -2.11 -9.02 -17.54
N PHE A 61 -2.31 -7.86 -16.94
CA PHE A 61 -1.72 -6.59 -17.35
C PHE A 61 -1.01 -5.83 -16.23
N LEU A 62 -1.53 -5.89 -15.01
CA LEU A 62 -1.11 -5.08 -13.86
C LEU A 62 -1.16 -5.89 -12.57
N ASP A 63 -0.36 -5.44 -11.59
CA ASP A 63 -0.46 -5.89 -10.21
C ASP A 63 -0.83 -4.71 -9.27
N TYR A 64 -1.08 -4.96 -8.01
CA TYR A 64 -1.43 -3.93 -7.03
C TYR A 64 -0.39 -2.80 -6.92
N PRO A 65 0.93 -3.08 -6.84
CA PRO A 65 1.92 -2.02 -6.82
C PRO A 65 1.92 -1.16 -8.10
N ASP A 66 1.59 -1.73 -9.27
CA ASP A 66 1.49 -0.95 -10.51
C ASP A 66 0.35 0.07 -10.42
N ILE A 67 -0.83 -0.37 -9.92
CA ILE A 67 -1.97 0.52 -9.74
C ILE A 67 -1.66 1.60 -8.69
N ALA A 68 -1.10 1.19 -7.54
CA ALA A 68 -0.73 2.14 -6.48
C ALA A 68 0.26 3.18 -6.98
N SER A 69 1.14 2.80 -7.92
CA SER A 69 2.14 3.66 -8.52
C SER A 69 1.57 4.73 -9.46
N LEU A 70 0.31 4.61 -9.90
CA LEU A 70 -0.40 5.70 -10.58
C LEU A 70 -0.56 6.95 -9.70
N ALA A 71 -0.40 6.81 -8.39
CA ALA A 71 -0.40 7.94 -7.47
C ALA A 71 0.86 8.82 -7.58
N ALA A 72 1.97 8.35 -8.17
CA ALA A 72 3.17 9.16 -8.34
C ALA A 72 2.86 10.45 -9.13
N PRO A 73 3.42 11.59 -8.74
CA PRO A 73 4.43 11.86 -7.74
C PRO A 73 3.89 12.21 -6.33
N LYS A 74 2.63 11.91 -6.01
CA LYS A 74 1.98 12.33 -4.75
C LYS A 74 2.68 11.73 -3.53
N PRO A 75 2.79 12.48 -2.41
CA PRO A 75 3.26 11.95 -1.14
C PRO A 75 2.46 10.73 -0.70
N SER A 76 3.16 9.63 -0.46
CA SER A 76 2.56 8.33 -0.15
C SER A 76 3.37 7.60 0.92
N LEU A 77 2.69 7.17 1.99
CA LEU A 77 3.26 6.37 3.07
C LEU A 77 2.63 4.98 3.08
N PHE A 78 3.46 3.95 3.03
CA PHE A 78 3.04 2.57 3.21
C PHE A 78 3.74 1.94 4.42
N ILE A 79 2.98 1.31 5.30
CA ILE A 79 3.49 0.60 6.49
C ILE A 79 2.99 -0.84 6.44
N ALA A 80 3.88 -1.80 6.60
CA ALA A 80 3.58 -3.23 6.72
C ALA A 80 4.15 -3.81 8.00
N GLY A 81 3.55 -4.88 8.50
CA GLY A 81 4.09 -5.68 9.59
C GLY A 81 4.96 -6.81 9.07
N ASP A 82 6.10 -7.07 9.71
CA ASP A 82 7.00 -8.18 9.36
C ASP A 82 6.43 -9.56 9.74
N SER A 83 5.53 -9.58 10.72
CA SER A 83 4.83 -10.77 11.22
C SER A 83 3.35 -10.81 10.83
N ASP A 84 2.96 -10.03 9.82
CA ASP A 84 1.60 -10.03 9.25
C ASP A 84 1.34 -11.37 8.52
N LYS A 85 0.36 -12.13 9.00
CA LYS A 85 -0.01 -13.43 8.43
C LYS A 85 -0.87 -13.32 7.17
N LEU A 86 -1.44 -12.15 6.89
CA LEU A 86 -2.31 -11.91 5.74
C LEU A 86 -1.53 -11.41 4.52
N PHE A 87 -0.43 -10.70 4.74
CA PHE A 87 0.39 -10.10 3.70
C PHE A 87 1.83 -10.61 3.78
N PRO A 88 2.19 -11.60 2.93
CA PRO A 88 3.52 -12.20 2.96
C PRO A 88 4.63 -11.18 2.74
N LEU A 89 5.62 -11.18 3.63
CA LEU A 89 6.69 -10.18 3.64
C LEU A 89 7.47 -10.11 2.33
N ASP A 90 7.68 -11.25 1.65
CA ASP A 90 8.37 -11.28 0.36
C ASP A 90 7.60 -10.54 -0.72
N GLY A 91 6.26 -10.71 -0.74
CA GLY A 91 5.37 -10.00 -1.64
C GLY A 91 5.29 -8.50 -1.32
N VAL A 92 5.35 -8.13 -0.04
CA VAL A 92 5.42 -6.73 0.40
C VAL A 92 6.72 -6.07 -0.08
N ARG A 93 7.87 -6.71 0.14
CA ARG A 93 9.17 -6.20 -0.31
C ARG A 93 9.24 -6.02 -1.82
N LYS A 94 8.72 -7.00 -2.56
CA LYS A 94 8.64 -6.95 -4.02
C LYS A 94 7.76 -5.77 -4.48
N ALA A 95 6.60 -5.59 -3.87
CA ALA A 95 5.71 -4.48 -4.18
C ALA A 95 6.38 -3.12 -3.91
N TYR A 96 7.03 -2.96 -2.75
CA TYR A 96 7.73 -1.73 -2.41
C TYR A 96 8.87 -1.42 -3.39
N SER A 97 9.63 -2.44 -3.82
CA SER A 97 10.68 -2.26 -4.82
C SER A 97 10.14 -1.74 -6.16
N ILE A 98 9.02 -2.29 -6.64
CA ILE A 98 8.34 -1.81 -7.86
C ILE A 98 7.93 -0.35 -7.71
N MET A 99 7.27 -0.02 -6.61
CA MET A 99 6.80 1.34 -6.35
C MET A 99 7.94 2.36 -6.27
N HIS A 100 9.03 2.03 -5.56
CA HIS A 100 10.20 2.91 -5.49
C HIS A 100 10.80 3.21 -6.86
N SER A 101 10.85 2.23 -7.76
CA SER A 101 11.32 2.46 -9.14
C SER A 101 10.44 3.49 -9.85
N VAL A 102 9.12 3.40 -9.74
CA VAL A 102 8.20 4.33 -10.42
C VAL A 102 8.33 5.77 -9.85
N TRP A 103 8.39 5.93 -8.50
CA TRP A 103 8.59 7.26 -7.90
C TRP A 103 9.93 7.87 -8.27
N LYS A 104 10.97 7.05 -8.37
CA LYS A 104 12.29 7.47 -8.84
C LYS A 104 12.24 7.94 -10.29
N ASP A 105 11.61 7.16 -11.18
CA ASP A 105 11.48 7.51 -12.60
C ASP A 105 10.63 8.79 -12.80
N ALA A 106 9.67 9.03 -11.89
CA ALA A 106 8.90 10.26 -11.83
C ALA A 106 9.65 11.46 -11.20
N GLY A 107 10.92 11.29 -10.83
CA GLY A 107 11.74 12.34 -10.18
C GLY A 107 11.24 12.76 -8.79
N SER A 108 10.53 11.87 -8.09
CA SER A 108 9.83 12.15 -6.83
C SER A 108 10.09 11.11 -5.75
N GLU A 109 11.25 10.48 -5.76
CA GLU A 109 11.63 9.41 -4.84
C GLU A 109 11.40 9.75 -3.37
N SER A 110 11.66 11.00 -2.97
CA SER A 110 11.44 11.49 -1.61
C SER A 110 9.97 11.56 -1.18
N ASN A 111 9.04 11.42 -2.11
CA ASN A 111 7.61 11.46 -1.84
C ASN A 111 7.03 10.08 -1.51
N LEU A 112 7.77 8.99 -1.76
CA LEU A 112 7.37 7.66 -1.34
C LEU A 112 8.13 7.24 -0.09
N GLU A 113 7.40 6.96 0.98
CA GLU A 113 7.92 6.38 2.20
C GLU A 113 7.34 4.99 2.42
N THR A 114 8.19 3.98 2.58
CA THR A 114 7.78 2.62 2.88
C THR A 114 8.44 2.13 4.16
N ARG A 115 7.68 1.50 5.05
CA ARG A 115 8.16 0.97 6.33
C ARG A 115 7.75 -0.49 6.49
N ILE A 116 8.65 -1.30 7.04
CA ILE A 116 8.35 -2.63 7.55
C ILE A 116 8.64 -2.59 9.05
N GLU A 117 7.59 -2.72 9.85
CA GLU A 117 7.63 -2.60 11.30
C GLU A 117 7.55 -3.98 11.96
N ALA A 118 8.17 -4.14 13.13
CA ALA A 118 8.10 -5.36 13.93
C ALA A 118 6.71 -5.48 14.59
N GLN A 119 5.70 -5.88 13.82
CA GLN A 119 4.31 -5.95 14.24
C GLN A 119 3.50 -6.95 13.40
N PRO A 120 2.38 -7.48 13.92
CA PRO A 120 1.40 -8.25 13.17
C PRO A 120 0.50 -7.34 12.31
N HIS A 121 -0.65 -7.89 11.85
CA HIS A 121 -1.67 -7.15 11.10
C HIS A 121 -2.45 -6.18 11.98
N GLU A 122 -1.90 -5.01 12.23
CA GLU A 122 -2.52 -3.99 13.11
C GLU A 122 -2.18 -2.56 12.69
N CYS A 123 -2.99 -1.63 13.17
CA CYS A 123 -2.70 -0.18 13.13
C CYS A 123 -2.59 0.34 14.56
N ASN A 124 -1.43 0.14 15.17
CA ASN A 124 -1.16 0.56 16.53
C ASN A 124 -0.95 2.08 16.65
N ILE A 125 -0.77 2.58 17.87
CA ILE A 125 -0.59 4.01 18.16
C ILE A 125 0.63 4.57 17.41
N LYS A 126 1.72 3.80 17.27
CA LYS A 126 2.92 4.22 16.53
C LYS A 126 2.59 4.47 15.05
N ASN A 127 1.79 3.59 14.43
CA ASN A 127 1.34 3.77 13.05
C ASN A 127 0.42 4.99 12.91
N GLN A 128 -0.51 5.18 13.84
CA GLN A 128 -1.43 6.33 13.84
C GLN A 128 -0.64 7.65 13.94
N LYS A 129 0.35 7.71 14.84
CA LYS A 129 1.22 8.88 14.95
C LYS A 129 2.01 9.12 13.65
N ALA A 130 2.57 8.06 13.06
CA ALA A 130 3.29 8.16 11.79
C ALA A 130 2.42 8.69 10.65
N ILE A 131 1.13 8.29 10.59
CA ILE A 131 0.14 8.84 9.66
C ILE A 131 -0.03 10.34 9.87
N LEU A 132 -0.28 10.77 11.10
CA LEU A 132 -0.48 12.19 11.43
C LEU A 132 0.75 13.02 11.07
N ASP A 133 1.94 12.61 11.52
CA ASP A 133 3.20 13.30 11.24
C ASP A 133 3.47 13.40 9.72
N PHE A 134 3.16 12.33 8.97
CA PHE A 134 3.32 12.32 7.51
C PHE A 134 2.34 13.28 6.82
N LEU A 135 1.08 13.27 7.24
CA LEU A 135 0.05 14.14 6.65
C LEU A 135 0.30 15.61 6.98
N ASP A 136 0.67 15.95 8.21
CA ASP A 136 1.01 17.32 8.64
C ASP A 136 2.17 17.89 7.83
N LYS A 137 3.16 17.05 7.51
CA LYS A 137 4.29 17.44 6.66
C LYS A 137 3.89 17.71 5.20
N ASN A 138 2.94 16.95 4.66
CA ASN A 138 2.67 16.90 3.22
C ASN A 138 1.36 17.56 2.78
N ILE A 139 0.51 17.99 3.73
CA ILE A 139 -0.75 18.70 3.44
C ILE A 139 -0.68 20.06 4.13
N LYS A 140 -0.59 21.07 3.32
CA LYS A 140 -0.74 22.48 3.74
C LYS A 140 -2.10 23.00 3.32
#